data_6b4645a42bd6f50e0c95481388c67384
#
_entry.id   6b4645a42bd6f50e0c95481388c67384
#
_cell.length_a   1.000
_cell.length_b   1.000
_cell.length_c   1.000
_cell.angle_alpha   90.00
_cell.angle_beta   90.00
_cell.angle_gamma   90.00
#
_symmetry.space_group_name_H-M   'P 1'
#
loop_
_entity.id
_entity.type
_entity.pdbx_description
1 polymer ?
#
loop_
_entity_poly.entity_id
_entity_poly.type
_entity_poly.pdbx_seq_one_letter_code
_entity_poly.pdbx_strand_id
1 'polypeptide(L)'
;PVCYLMYAISGGLLAVIWFMSMIGQVITFNITLILLLLIISTWIIKIKWWWNLDNYHSESSLATATGLGSFGEVRSLMPPHTSENYLQKEMGFVIARKHALKLRILSITLGGIIPLAILLSGTLSSILLGISLFIHLIGVFIERFLFFAEAKHVVSLYYGSNR
;
A
#
# COMPACT_ATOMS: atom_id res chain seq x y z
N PRO A 1 0.94 -2.71 -10.89
CA PRO A 1 2.37 -2.88 -11.25
C PRO A 1 3.18 -1.59 -11.04
N VAL A 2 2.69 -0.41 -11.48
CA VAL A 2 3.45 0.85 -11.46
C VAL A 2 3.99 1.21 -10.07
N CYS A 3 3.18 1.15 -9.01
CA CYS A 3 3.62 1.47 -7.65
C CYS A 3 4.79 0.60 -7.19
N TYR A 4 4.84 -0.69 -7.57
CA TYR A 4 5.95 -1.58 -7.22
C TYR A 4 7.28 -1.09 -7.80
N LEU A 5 7.27 -0.75 -9.10
CA LEU A 5 8.46 -0.23 -9.77
C LEU A 5 8.90 1.10 -9.15
N MET A 6 7.96 1.99 -8.88
CA MET A 6 8.26 3.29 -8.29
C MET A 6 8.88 3.17 -6.89
N TYR A 7 8.37 2.27 -6.03
CA TYR A 7 8.97 1.99 -4.73
C TYR A 7 10.35 1.34 -4.85
N ALA A 8 10.53 0.42 -5.79
CA ALA A 8 11.83 -0.22 -6.01
C ALA A 8 12.87 0.79 -6.49
N ILE A 9 12.52 1.68 -7.42
CA ILE A 9 13.42 2.70 -7.95
C ILE A 9 13.75 3.75 -6.88
N SER A 10 12.74 4.27 -6.16
CA SER A 10 12.96 5.28 -5.12
C SER A 10 13.78 4.74 -3.95
N GLY A 11 13.44 3.55 -3.45
CA GLY A 11 14.20 2.88 -2.38
C GLY A 11 15.61 2.49 -2.82
N GLY A 12 15.76 1.99 -4.06
CA GLY A 12 17.07 1.67 -4.64
C GLY A 12 17.96 2.91 -4.81
N LEU A 13 17.41 4.02 -5.31
CA LEU A 13 18.17 5.26 -5.46
C LEU A 13 18.57 5.86 -4.10
N LEU A 14 17.66 5.79 -3.09
CA LEU A 14 17.99 6.20 -1.72
C LEU A 14 19.12 5.34 -1.13
N ALA A 15 19.11 4.03 -1.37
CA ALA A 15 20.17 3.12 -0.95
C ALA A 15 21.52 3.45 -1.64
N VAL A 16 21.50 3.77 -2.94
CA VAL A 16 22.70 4.20 -3.68
C VAL A 16 23.27 5.50 -3.10
N ILE A 17 22.42 6.50 -2.84
CA ILE A 17 22.84 7.77 -2.24
C ILE A 17 23.43 7.55 -0.85
N TRP A 18 22.81 6.70 -0.03
CA TRP A 18 23.37 6.31 1.26
C TRP A 18 24.75 5.66 1.13
N PHE A 19 24.91 4.70 0.22
CA PHE A 19 26.18 4.05 -0.03
C PHE A 19 27.26 5.02 -0.53
N MET A 20 26.92 5.92 -1.47
CA MET A 20 27.82 6.99 -1.94
C MET A 20 28.30 7.87 -0.77
N SER A 21 27.41 8.23 0.15
CA SER A 21 27.76 8.99 1.35
C SER A 21 28.73 8.23 2.28
N MET A 22 28.58 6.90 2.40
CA MET A 22 29.47 6.07 3.22
C MET A 22 30.91 6.01 2.68
N ILE A 23 31.07 6.00 1.36
CA ILE A 23 32.38 5.98 0.71
C ILE A 23 32.99 7.39 0.47
N GLY A 24 32.35 8.42 1.03
CA GLY A 24 32.80 9.80 0.93
C GLY A 24 32.63 10.45 -0.45
N GLN A 25 31.77 9.89 -1.29
CA GLN A 25 31.47 10.48 -2.60
C GLN A 25 30.54 11.69 -2.45
N VAL A 26 30.74 12.68 -3.31
CA VAL A 26 29.91 13.90 -3.31
C VAL A 26 28.53 13.59 -3.91
N ILE A 27 27.50 13.83 -3.13
CA ILE A 27 26.11 13.70 -3.58
C ILE A 27 25.74 14.97 -4.33
N THR A 28 25.46 14.86 -5.62
CA THR A 28 25.10 16.01 -6.44
C THR A 28 23.64 16.41 -6.19
N PHE A 29 23.36 17.72 -6.28
CA PHE A 29 22.01 18.26 -6.16
C PHE A 29 21.02 17.59 -7.12
N ASN A 30 21.44 17.29 -8.34
CA ASN A 30 20.58 16.67 -9.36
C ASN A 30 20.08 15.27 -8.94
N ILE A 31 20.94 14.44 -8.35
CA ILE A 31 20.54 13.10 -7.88
C ILE A 31 19.55 13.22 -6.73
N THR A 32 19.79 14.14 -5.80
CA THR A 32 18.86 14.39 -4.68
C THR A 32 17.51 14.89 -5.19
N LEU A 33 17.52 15.81 -6.16
CA LEU A 33 16.29 16.33 -6.77
C LEU A 33 15.50 15.21 -7.48
N ILE A 34 16.15 14.34 -8.24
CA ILE A 34 15.50 13.18 -8.88
C ILE A 34 14.87 12.28 -7.83
N LEU A 35 15.58 12.00 -6.73
CA LEU A 35 15.03 11.16 -5.65
C LEU A 35 13.81 11.82 -4.99
N LEU A 36 13.85 13.12 -4.71
CA LEU A 36 12.72 13.88 -4.15
C LEU A 36 11.48 13.75 -5.06
N LEU A 37 11.66 14.00 -6.36
CA LEU A 37 10.58 13.89 -7.34
C LEU A 37 10.03 12.46 -7.44
N LEU A 38 10.89 11.45 -7.37
CA LEU A 38 10.49 10.04 -7.38
C LEU A 38 9.65 9.68 -6.13
N ILE A 39 10.07 10.07 -4.94
CA ILE A 39 9.31 9.80 -3.71
C ILE A 39 7.96 10.50 -3.77
N ILE A 40 7.91 11.79 -4.14
CA ILE A 40 6.68 12.57 -4.24
C ILE A 40 5.72 11.92 -5.24
N SER A 41 6.19 11.64 -6.47
CA SER A 41 5.35 11.04 -7.51
C SER A 41 4.83 9.66 -7.12
N THR A 42 5.66 8.85 -6.45
CA THR A 42 5.26 7.53 -5.95
C THR A 42 4.08 7.63 -4.99
N TRP A 43 4.15 8.53 -4.02
CA TRP A 43 3.08 8.69 -3.03
C TRP A 43 1.84 9.35 -3.62
N ILE A 44 1.96 10.28 -4.58
CA ILE A 44 0.81 10.83 -5.31
C ILE A 44 0.06 9.73 -6.05
N ILE A 45 0.78 8.87 -6.80
CA ILE A 45 0.19 7.73 -7.51
C ILE A 45 -0.49 6.78 -6.53
N LYS A 46 0.13 6.52 -5.37
CA LYS A 46 -0.45 5.63 -4.36
C LYS A 46 -1.70 6.21 -3.71
N ILE A 47 -1.73 7.48 -3.37
CA ILE A 47 -2.90 8.17 -2.82
C ILE A 47 -4.06 8.12 -3.83
N LYS A 48 -3.78 8.39 -5.11
CA LYS A 48 -4.78 8.26 -6.19
C LYS A 48 -5.30 6.83 -6.29
N TRP A 49 -4.44 5.82 -6.13
CA TRP A 49 -4.86 4.42 -6.13
C TRP A 49 -5.79 4.10 -4.95
N TRP A 50 -5.50 4.57 -3.73
CA TRP A 50 -6.37 4.40 -2.58
C TRP A 50 -7.72 5.10 -2.78
N TRP A 51 -7.69 6.32 -3.31
CA TRP A 51 -8.92 7.04 -3.62
C TRP A 51 -9.80 6.29 -4.61
N ASN A 52 -9.20 5.73 -5.66
CA ASN A 52 -9.94 4.89 -6.61
C ASN A 52 -10.46 3.60 -5.96
N LEU A 53 -9.68 2.97 -5.05
CA LEU A 53 -10.10 1.77 -4.33
C LEU A 53 -11.30 2.03 -3.42
N ASP A 54 -11.30 3.17 -2.72
CA ASP A 54 -12.39 3.54 -1.81
C ASP A 54 -13.69 3.87 -2.57
N ASN A 55 -13.58 4.42 -3.78
CA ASN A 55 -14.72 4.74 -4.65
C ASN A 55 -15.12 3.58 -5.59
N TYR A 56 -14.38 2.46 -5.56
CA TYR A 56 -14.68 1.32 -6.42
C TYR A 56 -15.88 0.54 -5.86
N HIS A 57 -16.98 0.56 -6.59
CA HIS A 57 -18.12 -0.31 -6.36
C HIS A 57 -17.94 -1.58 -7.20
N SER A 58 -17.96 -2.73 -6.56
CA SER A 58 -17.94 -4.01 -7.27
C SER A 58 -19.25 -4.19 -8.02
N GLU A 59 -19.18 -4.38 -9.34
CA GLU A 59 -20.34 -4.76 -10.15
C GLU A 59 -20.75 -6.22 -9.90
N SER A 60 -19.89 -6.99 -9.25
CA SER A 60 -20.15 -8.38 -8.91
C SER A 60 -21.00 -8.47 -7.64
N SER A 61 -22.19 -8.98 -7.79
CA SER A 61 -23.14 -9.31 -6.71
C SER A 61 -23.65 -10.73 -6.89
N LEU A 62 -24.31 -11.30 -5.87
CA LEU A 62 -24.96 -12.59 -6.02
C LEU A 62 -26.00 -12.57 -7.16
N ALA A 63 -26.68 -11.46 -7.35
CA ALA A 63 -27.66 -11.27 -8.41
C ALA A 63 -27.02 -11.30 -9.81
N THR A 64 -25.88 -10.61 -9.99
CA THR A 64 -25.17 -10.59 -11.28
C THR A 64 -24.44 -11.91 -11.55
N ALA A 65 -23.91 -12.57 -10.52
CA ALA A 65 -23.20 -13.84 -10.66
C ALA A 65 -24.12 -15.00 -11.03
N THR A 66 -25.38 -14.98 -10.56
CA THR A 66 -26.37 -16.01 -10.85
C THR A 66 -27.30 -15.68 -12.02
N GLY A 67 -27.33 -14.41 -12.45
CA GLY A 67 -28.30 -13.92 -13.45
C GLY A 67 -29.75 -13.85 -12.95
N LEU A 68 -30.00 -14.12 -11.67
CA LEU A 68 -31.35 -14.19 -11.10
C LEU A 68 -31.86 -12.84 -10.58
N GLY A 69 -31.08 -11.78 -10.68
CA GLY A 69 -31.46 -10.44 -10.15
C GLY A 69 -32.73 -9.85 -10.74
N SER A 70 -33.12 -10.27 -11.95
CA SER A 70 -34.37 -9.85 -12.60
C SER A 70 -35.61 -10.49 -12.00
N PHE A 71 -35.49 -11.60 -11.25
CA PHE A 71 -36.57 -12.35 -10.65
C PHE A 71 -36.86 -11.96 -9.20
N GLY A 72 -35.95 -11.22 -8.56
CA GLY A 72 -36.08 -10.75 -7.19
C GLY A 72 -34.78 -10.63 -6.42
N GLU A 73 -34.88 -10.52 -5.09
CA GLU A 73 -33.70 -10.45 -4.21
C GLU A 73 -33.04 -11.83 -4.08
N VAL A 74 -31.79 -11.94 -4.54
CA VAL A 74 -31.04 -13.19 -4.53
C VAL A 74 -30.37 -13.37 -3.18
N ARG A 75 -30.72 -14.46 -2.46
CA ARG A 75 -30.13 -14.85 -1.19
C ARG A 75 -29.51 -16.24 -1.29
N SER A 76 -28.40 -16.42 -0.59
CA SER A 76 -27.88 -17.75 -0.35
C SER A 76 -28.72 -18.44 0.71
N LEU A 77 -29.36 -19.57 0.39
CA LEU A 77 -30.21 -20.33 1.32
C LEU A 77 -29.39 -20.97 2.44
N MET A 78 -28.19 -21.46 2.11
CA MET A 78 -27.26 -22.04 3.08
C MET A 78 -25.86 -21.53 2.80
N PRO A 79 -25.12 -21.06 3.83
CA PRO A 79 -23.71 -20.81 3.66
C PRO A 79 -22.99 -22.13 3.38
N PRO A 80 -21.92 -22.14 2.56
CA PRO A 80 -21.19 -23.36 2.18
C PRO A 80 -20.51 -24.07 3.36
N HIS A 81 -20.41 -23.39 4.50
CA HIS A 81 -19.86 -23.93 5.74
C HIS A 81 -20.71 -23.49 6.95
N THR A 82 -20.92 -24.40 7.89
CA THR A 82 -21.61 -24.14 9.16
C THR A 82 -20.75 -23.40 10.19
N SER A 83 -19.42 -23.40 9.99
CA SER A 83 -18.45 -22.67 10.82
C SER A 83 -17.52 -21.86 9.93
N GLU A 84 -17.03 -20.72 10.44
CA GLU A 84 -16.04 -19.93 9.74
C GLU A 84 -14.78 -20.76 9.45
N ASN A 85 -14.44 -20.85 8.17
CA ASN A 85 -13.22 -21.53 7.73
C ASN A 85 -11.99 -20.72 8.18
N TYR A 86 -10.90 -21.43 8.50
CA TYR A 86 -9.58 -20.86 8.80
C TYR A 86 -9.14 -19.77 7.79
N LEU A 87 -9.34 -20.04 6.49
CA LEU A 87 -9.06 -19.08 5.43
C LEU A 87 -9.89 -17.79 5.51
N GLN A 88 -11.13 -17.86 5.96
CA GLN A 88 -11.96 -16.66 6.14
C GLN A 88 -11.48 -15.81 7.31
N LYS A 89 -11.03 -16.44 8.39
CA LYS A 89 -10.48 -15.75 9.56
C LYS A 89 -9.14 -15.08 9.25
N GLU A 90 -8.22 -15.78 8.60
CA GLU A 90 -6.88 -15.24 8.31
C GLU A 90 -6.86 -14.28 7.12
N MET A 91 -7.52 -14.62 6.02
CA MET A 91 -7.57 -13.74 4.84
C MET A 91 -8.53 -12.56 4.99
N GLY A 92 -9.38 -12.54 6.03
CA GLY A 92 -10.30 -11.44 6.31
C GLY A 92 -9.61 -10.15 6.73
N PHE A 93 -8.39 -10.21 7.26
CA PHE A 93 -7.61 -9.06 7.77
C PHE A 93 -8.44 -8.05 8.54
N VAL A 94 -9.40 -8.53 9.37
CA VAL A 94 -10.42 -7.70 10.04
C VAL A 94 -9.79 -6.54 10.83
N ILE A 95 -8.71 -6.81 11.55
CA ILE A 95 -8.01 -5.81 12.36
C ILE A 95 -7.32 -4.77 11.46
N ALA A 96 -6.63 -5.20 10.40
CA ALA A 96 -5.95 -4.31 9.47
C ALA A 96 -6.93 -3.42 8.71
N ARG A 97 -8.07 -3.96 8.27
CA ARG A 97 -9.13 -3.18 7.62
C ARG A 97 -9.77 -2.16 8.56
N LYS A 98 -10.00 -2.53 9.82
CA LYS A 98 -10.51 -1.60 10.85
C LYS A 98 -9.57 -0.40 11.06
N HIS A 99 -8.27 -0.61 10.93
CA HIS A 99 -7.25 0.42 11.13
C HIS A 99 -6.61 0.90 9.81
N ALA A 100 -7.21 0.62 8.66
CA ALA A 100 -6.65 0.91 7.34
C ALA A 100 -6.21 2.37 7.20
N LEU A 101 -7.05 3.34 7.59
CA LEU A 101 -6.70 4.76 7.51
C LEU A 101 -5.46 5.12 8.33
N LYS A 102 -5.35 4.57 9.57
CA LYS A 102 -4.16 4.80 10.41
C LYS A 102 -2.90 4.21 9.79
N LEU A 103 -3.01 3.01 9.21
CA LEU A 103 -1.89 2.36 8.53
C LEU A 103 -1.50 3.09 7.24
N ARG A 104 -2.46 3.64 6.49
CA ARG A 104 -2.19 4.50 5.31
C ARG A 104 -1.42 5.76 5.73
N ILE A 105 -1.86 6.46 6.77
CA ILE A 105 -1.16 7.65 7.29
C ILE A 105 0.24 7.27 7.76
N LEU A 106 0.38 6.19 8.53
CA LEU A 106 1.67 5.73 9.04
C LEU A 106 2.63 5.39 7.91
N SER A 107 2.16 4.68 6.86
CA SER A 107 2.99 4.34 5.71
C SER A 107 3.46 5.57 4.93
N ILE A 108 2.59 6.59 4.71
CA ILE A 108 2.96 7.84 4.07
C ILE A 108 3.99 8.61 4.92
N THR A 109 3.76 8.66 6.23
CA THR A 109 4.64 9.39 7.14
C THR A 109 6.04 8.76 7.15
N LEU A 110 6.13 7.46 7.35
CA LEU A 110 7.41 6.75 7.42
C LEU A 110 8.05 6.59 6.03
N GLY A 111 7.28 6.22 5.02
CA GLY A 111 7.79 5.93 3.68
C GLY A 111 8.00 7.16 2.79
N GLY A 112 7.36 8.29 3.12
CA GLY A 112 7.40 9.52 2.32
C GLY A 112 7.86 10.74 3.09
N ILE A 113 7.06 11.21 4.05
CA ILE A 113 7.26 12.53 4.68
C ILE A 113 8.60 12.61 5.41
N ILE A 114 8.96 11.62 6.24
CA ILE A 114 10.21 11.64 6.99
C ILE A 114 11.45 11.57 6.06
N PRO A 115 11.53 10.64 5.09
CA PRO A 115 12.60 10.65 4.10
C PRO A 115 12.72 11.98 3.34
N LEU A 116 11.61 12.55 2.90
CA LEU A 116 11.61 13.86 2.23
C LEU A 116 12.13 14.98 3.14
N ALA A 117 11.72 15.02 4.41
CA ALA A 117 12.19 16.02 5.36
C ALA A 117 13.71 15.91 5.60
N ILE A 118 14.24 14.69 5.71
CA ILE A 118 15.69 14.46 5.85
C ILE A 118 16.44 14.93 4.60
N LEU A 119 15.95 14.60 3.40
CA LEU A 119 16.60 15.02 2.16
C LEU A 119 16.53 16.54 1.97
N LEU A 120 15.44 17.19 2.36
CA LEU A 120 15.27 18.65 2.26
C LEU A 120 16.07 19.42 3.31
N SER A 121 16.47 18.78 4.43
CA SER A 121 17.31 19.44 5.44
C SER A 121 18.70 19.84 4.93
N GLY A 122 19.12 19.28 3.80
CA GLY A 122 20.45 19.49 3.23
C GLY A 122 21.59 18.80 3.99
N THR A 123 21.32 18.21 5.15
CA THR A 123 22.30 17.51 5.97
C THR A 123 22.40 16.05 5.52
N LEU A 124 23.12 15.80 4.43
CA LEU A 124 23.23 14.46 3.82
C LEU A 124 24.35 13.62 4.47
N SER A 125 24.36 13.54 5.82
CA SER A 125 25.29 12.65 6.51
C SER A 125 24.91 11.18 6.29
N SER A 126 25.90 10.27 6.26
CA SER A 126 25.65 8.83 6.05
C SER A 126 24.73 8.22 7.10
N ILE A 127 24.79 8.70 8.35
CA ILE A 127 23.90 8.25 9.42
C ILE A 127 22.44 8.64 9.13
N LEU A 128 22.18 9.91 8.79
CA LEU A 128 20.84 10.39 8.49
C LEU A 128 20.25 9.73 7.25
N LEU A 129 21.05 9.51 6.22
CA LEU A 129 20.64 8.81 5.01
C LEU A 129 20.32 7.33 5.29
N GLY A 130 21.13 6.67 6.14
CA GLY A 130 20.86 5.30 6.57
C GLY A 130 19.55 5.20 7.37
N ILE A 131 19.31 6.13 8.30
CA ILE A 131 18.04 6.22 9.05
C ILE A 131 16.87 6.47 8.08
N SER A 132 17.04 7.39 7.13
CA SER A 132 16.04 7.69 6.11
C SER A 132 15.66 6.46 5.30
N LEU A 133 16.65 5.70 4.84
CA LEU A 133 16.43 4.45 4.10
C LEU A 133 15.67 3.43 4.94
N PHE A 134 16.10 3.22 6.19
CA PHE A 134 15.46 2.23 7.06
C PHE A 134 13.99 2.58 7.35
N ILE A 135 13.72 3.85 7.65
CA ILE A 135 12.36 4.35 7.88
C ILE A 135 11.52 4.23 6.60
N HIS A 136 12.09 4.57 5.44
CA HIS A 136 11.43 4.41 4.13
C HIS A 136 11.01 2.96 3.89
N LEU A 137 11.91 1.99 4.13
CA LEU A 137 11.62 0.57 3.95
C LEU A 137 10.50 0.09 4.88
N ILE A 138 10.48 0.54 6.15
CA ILE A 138 9.38 0.23 7.07
C ILE A 138 8.05 0.79 6.52
N GLY A 139 8.04 2.03 6.05
CA GLY A 139 6.84 2.65 5.48
C GLY A 139 6.32 1.89 4.25
N VAL A 140 7.23 1.49 3.35
CA VAL A 140 6.90 0.66 2.18
C VAL A 140 6.40 -0.72 2.59
N PHE A 141 7.00 -1.33 3.61
CA PHE A 141 6.55 -2.63 4.13
C PHE A 141 5.11 -2.56 4.66
N ILE A 142 4.78 -1.54 5.45
CA ILE A 142 3.41 -1.30 5.95
C ILE A 142 2.45 -1.12 4.78
N GLU A 143 2.85 -0.37 3.76
CA GLU A 143 2.05 -0.16 2.55
C GLU A 143 1.81 -1.48 1.79
N ARG A 144 2.83 -2.33 1.67
CA ARG A 144 2.71 -3.66 1.03
C ARG A 144 1.77 -4.58 1.81
N PHE A 145 1.89 -4.61 3.13
CA PHE A 145 0.97 -5.34 3.98
C PHE A 145 -0.48 -4.85 3.80
N LEU A 146 -0.67 -3.54 3.77
CA LEU A 146 -1.98 -2.94 3.59
C LEU A 146 -2.59 -3.23 2.21
N PHE A 147 -1.76 -3.31 1.17
CA PHE A 147 -2.20 -3.72 -0.16
C PHE A 147 -2.89 -5.09 -0.17
N PHE A 148 -2.34 -6.06 0.54
CA PHE A 148 -2.96 -7.38 0.68
C PHE A 148 -4.19 -7.35 1.58
N ALA A 149 -4.14 -6.58 2.68
CA ALA A 149 -5.24 -6.49 3.63
C ALA A 149 -6.49 -5.81 3.04
N GLU A 150 -6.32 -4.82 2.16
CA GLU A 150 -7.41 -4.09 1.51
C GLU A 150 -7.92 -4.75 0.22
N ALA A 151 -7.27 -5.81 -0.26
CA ALA A 151 -7.72 -6.51 -1.45
C ALA A 151 -9.14 -7.04 -1.28
N LYS A 152 -10.04 -6.65 -2.21
CA LYS A 152 -11.42 -7.13 -2.23
C LYS A 152 -11.45 -8.43 -3.03
N HIS A 153 -11.71 -9.55 -2.37
CA HIS A 153 -11.82 -10.85 -3.01
C HIS A 153 -13.27 -11.13 -3.37
N VAL A 154 -13.56 -11.30 -4.66
CA VAL A 154 -14.92 -11.64 -5.16
C VAL A 154 -15.40 -12.97 -4.59
N VAL A 155 -14.49 -13.88 -4.27
CA VAL A 155 -14.79 -15.17 -3.60
C VAL A 155 -15.50 -14.98 -2.26
N SER A 156 -15.32 -13.84 -1.58
CA SER A 156 -16.01 -13.56 -0.31
C SER A 156 -17.54 -13.50 -0.46
N LEU A 157 -18.06 -13.17 -1.66
CA LEU A 157 -19.49 -13.18 -1.96
C LEU A 157 -20.07 -14.59 -1.85
N TYR A 158 -19.31 -15.61 -2.27
CA TYR A 158 -19.72 -17.02 -2.18
C TYR A 158 -19.91 -17.47 -0.73
N TYR A 159 -19.15 -16.90 0.19
CA TYR A 159 -19.22 -17.22 1.62
C TYR A 159 -20.18 -16.32 2.40
N GLY A 160 -21.05 -15.56 1.72
CA GLY A 160 -22.10 -14.75 2.35
C GLY A 160 -21.62 -13.45 2.98
N SER A 161 -20.39 -13.02 2.74
CA SER A 161 -19.92 -11.72 3.22
C SER A 161 -20.40 -10.62 2.26
N ASN A 162 -21.50 -9.99 2.59
CA ASN A 162 -22.02 -8.77 1.93
C ASN A 162 -21.22 -7.51 2.38
N ARG A 163 -19.89 -7.59 2.47
CA ARG A 163 -19.06 -6.46 2.92
C ARG A 163 -18.15 -5.94 1.83
#